data_478015adaaa392192d084842482d64be
#
_entry.id   478015adaaa392192d084842482d64be
#
_cell.length_a   1.000
_cell.length_b   1.000
_cell.length_c   1.000
_cell.angle_alpha   90.00
_cell.angle_beta   90.00
_cell.angle_gamma   90.00
#
_symmetry.space_group_name_H-M   'P 1'
#
loop_
_entity.id
_entity.type
_entity.pdbx_description
1 polymer ?
#
loop_
_entity_poly.entity_id
_entity_poly.type
_entity_poly.pdbx_seq_one_letter_code
_entity_poly.pdbx_strand_id
1 'polypeptide(L)'
;MARYLRFASLGDSTTYGIGDPVSAQVSPSGWRGWARLLSGSLASAYDVSFCNLAVSGATSRCVVEGQLADAVAHRPDIASLVVGVNDTMRSTWDVARIRADLMGAAEALHGTGALLLTARFHDHGRVFGLPGVLRRPLAARIEAVNGVYDEVHATYGGLRVDLATFPQVLDRSFWSVDRLHPSELGHRLFARHFADLLAAEGFEFEPVSVVPEGGVTSSWRTDVRWMVAEGAPWVGRRARDLGPWAVRLAWTEARGAREGARGGGRAGVREPVGVRVGAGQ
;
A
#
# COMPACT_ATOMS: atom_id res chain seq x y z
N MET A 1 5.87 34.25 -15.28
CA MET A 1 6.88 33.32 -14.71
C MET A 1 6.13 32.18 -14.06
N ALA A 2 6.53 30.91 -14.27
CA ALA A 2 5.94 29.79 -13.60
C ALA A 2 6.14 29.91 -12.07
N ARG A 3 5.12 29.55 -11.29
CA ARG A 3 5.22 29.54 -9.84
C ARG A 3 6.11 28.38 -9.41
N TYR A 4 7.09 28.63 -8.53
CA TYR A 4 7.95 27.59 -8.00
C TYR A 4 7.18 26.64 -7.06
N LEU A 5 7.44 25.34 -7.17
CA LEU A 5 6.77 24.30 -6.39
C LEU A 5 7.77 23.19 -6.03
N ARG A 6 7.86 22.86 -4.74
CA ARG A 6 8.72 21.79 -4.22
C ARG A 6 7.86 20.57 -3.89
N PHE A 7 8.21 19.45 -4.49
CA PHE A 7 7.53 18.18 -4.24
C PHE A 7 8.51 17.13 -3.71
N ALA A 8 8.24 16.60 -2.50
CA ALA A 8 9.00 15.51 -1.91
C ALA A 8 8.12 14.26 -1.85
N SER A 9 8.63 13.12 -2.27
CA SER A 9 7.91 11.85 -2.13
C SER A 9 8.68 10.85 -1.27
N LEU A 10 8.00 10.37 -0.21
CA LEU A 10 8.49 9.39 0.74
C LEU A 10 7.68 8.11 0.58
N GLY A 11 8.34 6.97 0.73
CA GLY A 11 7.64 5.70 0.63
C GLY A 11 8.55 4.51 0.36
N ASP A 12 7.95 3.50 -0.22
CA ASP A 12 8.58 2.23 -0.55
C ASP A 12 8.75 2.03 -2.07
N SER A 13 8.81 0.78 -2.51
CA SER A 13 8.98 0.41 -3.92
C SER A 13 7.90 0.96 -4.85
N THR A 14 6.67 1.14 -4.38
CA THR A 14 5.59 1.73 -5.16
C THR A 14 5.86 3.20 -5.47
N THR A 15 6.34 3.95 -4.50
CA THR A 15 6.72 5.37 -4.68
C THR A 15 8.07 5.50 -5.41
N TYR A 16 8.99 4.54 -5.22
CA TYR A 16 10.23 4.45 -5.98
C TYR A 16 9.98 4.25 -7.49
N GLY A 17 8.87 3.58 -7.85
CA GLY A 17 8.40 3.42 -9.22
C GLY A 17 8.59 2.02 -9.81
N ILE A 18 8.88 1.00 -8.99
CA ILE A 18 9.04 -0.38 -9.47
C ILE A 18 7.77 -0.83 -10.18
N GLY A 19 7.96 -1.44 -11.37
CA GLY A 19 6.88 -1.87 -12.26
C GLY A 19 6.66 -0.96 -13.47
N ASP A 20 7.28 0.25 -13.50
CA ASP A 20 7.25 1.20 -14.61
C ASP A 20 8.70 1.47 -15.11
N PRO A 21 9.32 0.50 -15.84
CA PRO A 21 10.70 0.61 -16.26
C PRO A 21 10.87 1.65 -17.38
N VAL A 22 11.89 2.49 -17.24
CA VAL A 22 12.25 3.51 -18.24
C VAL A 22 13.75 3.51 -18.47
N SER A 23 14.19 4.20 -19.53
CA SER A 23 15.62 4.38 -19.78
C SER A 23 16.28 5.28 -18.73
N ALA A 24 17.58 5.14 -18.54
CA ALA A 24 18.35 5.97 -17.61
C ALA A 24 18.30 7.48 -17.94
N GLN A 25 18.00 7.83 -19.19
CA GLN A 25 17.79 9.23 -19.61
C GLN A 25 16.50 9.82 -19.01
N VAL A 26 15.48 9.00 -18.80
CA VAL A 26 14.20 9.42 -18.18
C VAL A 26 14.31 9.40 -16.66
N SER A 27 14.95 8.38 -16.10
CA SER A 27 15.17 8.26 -14.66
C SER A 27 16.48 7.51 -14.38
N PRO A 28 17.41 8.10 -13.60
CA PRO A 28 18.66 7.45 -13.23
C PRO A 28 18.45 6.11 -12.49
N SER A 29 17.33 5.94 -11.80
CA SER A 29 16.98 4.70 -11.12
C SER A 29 16.51 3.59 -12.08
N GLY A 30 16.24 3.91 -13.35
CA GLY A 30 15.62 3.01 -14.32
C GLY A 30 14.11 2.81 -14.12
N TRP A 31 13.49 3.55 -13.18
CA TRP A 31 12.07 3.49 -12.84
C TRP A 31 11.45 4.88 -12.86
N ARG A 32 10.22 5.01 -13.42
CA ARG A 32 9.47 6.28 -13.44
C ARG A 32 8.52 6.36 -12.26
N GLY A 33 7.48 5.56 -12.27
CA GLY A 33 6.48 5.47 -11.21
C GLY A 33 5.57 6.69 -11.08
N TRP A 34 4.55 6.56 -10.24
CA TRP A 34 3.49 7.55 -10.08
C TRP A 34 3.96 8.93 -9.60
N ALA A 35 4.92 8.98 -8.70
CA ALA A 35 5.38 10.25 -8.13
C ALA A 35 6.10 11.12 -9.17
N ARG A 36 6.92 10.52 -10.04
CA ARG A 36 7.56 11.21 -11.15
C ARG A 36 6.57 11.60 -12.25
N LEU A 37 5.57 10.75 -12.52
CA LEU A 37 4.47 11.07 -13.44
C LEU A 37 3.69 12.30 -12.96
N LEU A 38 3.34 12.35 -11.67
CA LEU A 38 2.66 13.49 -11.06
C LEU A 38 3.56 14.76 -11.12
N SER A 39 4.83 14.62 -10.77
CA SER A 39 5.80 15.73 -10.86
C SER A 39 5.92 16.28 -12.28
N GLY A 40 5.97 15.39 -13.28
CA GLY A 40 6.01 15.80 -14.70
C GLY A 40 4.74 16.53 -15.14
N SER A 41 3.58 16.10 -14.65
CA SER A 41 2.30 16.75 -14.90
C SER A 41 2.26 18.16 -14.28
N LEU A 42 2.67 18.29 -13.01
CA LEU A 42 2.80 19.59 -12.33
C LEU A 42 3.77 20.53 -13.06
N ALA A 43 4.83 20.00 -13.66
CA ALA A 43 5.81 20.79 -14.41
C ALA A 43 5.26 21.42 -15.70
N SER A 44 4.05 21.06 -16.14
CA SER A 44 3.39 21.76 -17.25
C SER A 44 3.00 23.20 -16.90
N ALA A 45 2.84 23.54 -15.60
CA ALA A 45 2.41 24.85 -15.15
C ALA A 45 3.30 25.47 -14.05
N TYR A 46 4.12 24.65 -13.38
CA TYR A 46 4.98 25.08 -12.27
C TYR A 46 6.45 24.83 -12.58
N ASP A 47 7.34 25.61 -11.96
CA ASP A 47 8.77 25.28 -11.89
C ASP A 47 8.98 24.31 -10.72
N VAL A 48 9.04 22.99 -11.03
CA VAL A 48 8.98 21.94 -10.02
C VAL A 48 10.37 21.48 -9.59
N SER A 49 10.68 21.65 -8.31
CA SER A 49 11.79 20.96 -7.66
C SER A 49 11.29 19.65 -7.03
N PHE A 50 11.62 18.52 -7.64
CA PHE A 50 11.16 17.20 -7.23
C PHE A 50 12.27 16.36 -6.63
N CYS A 51 12.05 15.80 -5.44
CA CYS A 51 12.89 14.76 -4.86
C CYS A 51 12.06 13.50 -4.53
N ASN A 52 12.51 12.35 -5.05
CA ASN A 52 11.98 11.05 -4.69
C ASN A 52 12.94 10.37 -3.71
N LEU A 53 12.55 10.30 -2.45
CA LEU A 53 13.35 9.75 -1.34
C LEU A 53 12.96 8.29 -1.05
N ALA A 54 11.98 7.75 -1.77
CA ALA A 54 11.49 6.41 -1.56
C ALA A 54 12.57 5.35 -1.79
N VAL A 55 12.53 4.30 -0.98
CA VAL A 55 13.48 3.17 -1.03
C VAL A 55 12.72 1.86 -1.12
N SER A 56 13.10 1.02 -2.08
CA SER A 56 12.47 -0.28 -2.27
C SER A 56 12.54 -1.15 -1.00
N GLY A 57 11.39 -1.66 -0.58
CA GLY A 57 11.27 -2.50 0.63
C GLY A 57 11.21 -1.74 1.94
N ALA A 58 11.18 -0.40 1.91
CA ALA A 58 11.08 0.43 3.10
C ALA A 58 9.80 0.14 3.91
N THR A 59 9.92 0.20 5.21
CA THR A 59 8.84 0.19 6.20
C THR A 59 8.60 1.62 6.71
N SER A 60 7.53 1.83 7.49
CA SER A 60 7.28 3.10 8.17
C SER A 60 8.51 3.59 8.94
N ARG A 61 9.18 2.68 9.64
CA ARG A 61 10.41 2.97 10.38
C ARG A 61 11.56 3.42 9.47
N CYS A 62 11.74 2.78 8.31
CA CYS A 62 12.77 3.17 7.34
C CYS A 62 12.52 4.58 6.79
N VAL A 63 11.24 4.98 6.65
CA VAL A 63 10.90 6.36 6.23
C VAL A 63 11.35 7.36 7.27
N VAL A 64 11.04 7.13 8.55
CA VAL A 64 11.45 8.03 9.64
C VAL A 64 12.97 8.15 9.76
N GLU A 65 13.68 7.03 9.66
CA GLU A 65 15.14 6.99 9.87
C GLU A 65 15.96 7.45 8.67
N GLY A 66 15.44 7.25 7.43
CA GLY A 66 16.26 7.42 6.24
C GLY A 66 15.72 8.38 5.16
N GLN A 67 14.48 8.88 5.29
CA GLN A 67 13.86 9.72 4.27
C GLN A 67 13.34 11.06 4.82
N LEU A 68 12.83 11.06 6.05
CA LEU A 68 12.10 12.18 6.62
C LEU A 68 12.97 13.44 6.76
N ALA A 69 14.20 13.31 7.23
CA ALA A 69 15.08 14.45 7.44
C ALA A 69 15.37 15.22 6.13
N ASP A 70 15.63 14.48 5.05
CA ASP A 70 15.89 15.08 3.72
C ASP A 70 14.61 15.69 3.14
N ALA A 71 13.44 15.06 3.36
CA ALA A 71 12.16 15.62 2.94
C ALA A 71 11.86 16.95 3.65
N VAL A 72 12.04 17.02 4.95
CA VAL A 72 11.87 18.26 5.73
C VAL A 72 12.86 19.33 5.30
N ALA A 73 14.14 18.97 5.06
CA ALA A 73 15.15 19.89 4.56
C ALA A 73 14.83 20.47 3.18
N HIS A 74 14.13 19.70 2.33
CA HIS A 74 13.64 20.16 1.03
C HIS A 74 12.55 21.24 1.15
N ARG A 75 11.89 21.37 2.33
CA ARG A 75 10.77 22.30 2.60
C ARG A 75 9.68 22.20 1.54
N PRO A 76 9.06 21.04 1.37
CA PRO A 76 8.14 20.81 0.29
C PRO A 76 6.85 21.63 0.43
N ASP A 77 6.27 22.04 -0.70
CA ASP A 77 4.92 22.60 -0.79
C ASP A 77 3.89 21.44 -0.91
N ILE A 78 4.32 20.30 -1.48
CA ILE A 78 3.58 19.04 -1.54
C ILE A 78 4.50 17.92 -1.04
N ALA A 79 4.01 17.09 -0.13
CA ALA A 79 4.74 15.93 0.37
C ALA A 79 3.88 14.67 0.30
N SER A 80 4.37 13.60 -0.31
CA SER A 80 3.67 12.32 -0.26
C SER A 80 4.27 11.37 0.78
N LEU A 81 3.39 10.70 1.52
CA LEU A 81 3.73 9.66 2.49
C LEU A 81 2.91 8.40 2.14
N VAL A 82 3.52 7.47 1.40
CA VAL A 82 2.86 6.24 0.92
C VAL A 82 3.75 5.03 1.26
N VAL A 83 3.53 4.45 2.44
CA VAL A 83 4.31 3.34 2.99
C VAL A 83 3.46 2.53 3.97
N GLY A 84 3.83 1.30 4.27
CA GLY A 84 3.17 0.48 5.29
C GLY A 84 2.79 -0.92 4.82
N VAL A 85 2.67 -1.15 3.50
CA VAL A 85 2.43 -2.50 2.96
C VAL A 85 3.54 -3.46 3.36
N ASN A 86 4.80 -3.02 3.32
CA ASN A 86 5.94 -3.83 3.75
C ASN A 86 5.86 -4.18 5.24
N ASP A 87 5.36 -3.28 6.07
CA ASP A 87 5.16 -3.51 7.51
C ASP A 87 4.19 -4.66 7.75
N THR A 88 3.08 -4.72 6.98
CA THR A 88 2.08 -5.79 7.10
C THR A 88 2.65 -7.19 6.81
N MET A 89 3.75 -7.23 6.05
CA MET A 89 4.42 -8.46 5.62
C MET A 89 5.69 -8.76 6.45
N ARG A 90 5.83 -8.21 7.66
CA ARG A 90 6.94 -8.51 8.58
C ARG A 90 6.49 -9.35 9.76
N SER A 91 7.39 -10.21 10.24
CA SER A 91 7.21 -10.94 11.50
C SER A 91 7.25 -10.00 12.72
N THR A 92 7.88 -8.84 12.56
CA THR A 92 7.99 -7.76 13.56
C THR A 92 6.81 -6.80 13.50
N TRP A 93 5.65 -7.25 13.02
CA TRP A 93 4.43 -6.45 12.96
C TRP A 93 4.07 -5.86 14.32
N ASP A 94 3.95 -4.54 14.37
CA ASP A 94 3.55 -3.76 15.55
C ASP A 94 2.80 -2.50 15.09
N VAL A 95 1.48 -2.52 15.19
CA VAL A 95 0.65 -1.41 14.72
C VAL A 95 0.84 -0.12 15.54
N ALA A 96 1.15 -0.24 16.83
CA ALA A 96 1.38 0.94 17.68
C ALA A 96 2.66 1.67 17.25
N ARG A 97 3.70 0.92 16.90
CA ARG A 97 4.94 1.48 16.35
C ARG A 97 4.74 2.11 14.99
N ILE A 98 4.03 1.40 14.07
CA ILE A 98 3.70 1.93 12.74
C ILE A 98 2.90 3.23 12.86
N ARG A 99 1.94 3.28 13.79
CA ARG A 99 1.18 4.49 14.09
C ARG A 99 2.09 5.64 14.55
N ALA A 100 3.00 5.38 15.48
CA ALA A 100 3.94 6.39 15.95
C ALA A 100 4.84 6.91 14.82
N ASP A 101 5.36 6.02 13.97
CA ASP A 101 6.22 6.35 12.85
C ASP A 101 5.46 7.19 11.80
N LEU A 102 4.24 6.79 11.39
CA LEU A 102 3.44 7.49 10.38
C LEU A 102 2.91 8.83 10.87
N MET A 103 2.41 8.89 12.12
CA MET A 103 1.93 10.14 12.71
C MET A 103 3.07 11.14 12.87
N GLY A 104 4.23 10.71 13.37
CA GLY A 104 5.41 11.58 13.52
C GLY A 104 5.96 12.08 12.17
N ALA A 105 5.96 11.22 11.13
CA ALA A 105 6.35 11.63 9.80
C ALA A 105 5.37 12.67 9.21
N ALA A 106 4.07 12.42 9.36
CA ALA A 106 3.03 13.35 8.89
C ALA A 106 3.09 14.68 9.63
N GLU A 107 3.29 14.68 10.95
CA GLU A 107 3.47 15.89 11.76
C GLU A 107 4.66 16.73 11.27
N ALA A 108 5.80 16.10 11.06
CA ALA A 108 7.02 16.79 10.62
C ALA A 108 6.85 17.39 9.20
N LEU A 109 6.22 16.67 8.28
CA LEU A 109 5.93 17.15 6.93
C LEU A 109 4.88 18.27 6.95
N HIS A 110 3.78 18.09 7.69
CA HIS A 110 2.76 19.13 7.86
C HIS A 110 3.37 20.40 8.49
N GLY A 111 4.29 20.25 9.44
CA GLY A 111 5.01 21.36 10.08
C GLY A 111 5.85 22.19 9.12
N THR A 112 6.19 21.71 7.92
CA THR A 112 6.83 22.51 6.85
C THR A 112 5.85 23.37 6.07
N GLY A 113 4.54 23.20 6.27
CA GLY A 113 3.45 23.79 5.49
C GLY A 113 3.08 22.97 4.26
N ALA A 114 3.57 21.74 4.11
CA ALA A 114 3.30 20.90 2.97
C ALA A 114 1.85 20.38 2.94
N LEU A 115 1.24 20.38 1.75
CA LEU A 115 0.03 19.62 1.47
C LEU A 115 0.38 18.13 1.44
N LEU A 116 -0.19 17.35 2.34
CA LEU A 116 0.08 15.91 2.43
C LEU A 116 -0.68 15.12 1.37
N LEU A 117 0.01 14.21 0.67
CA LEU A 117 -0.58 13.21 -0.20
C LEU A 117 -0.42 11.83 0.45
N THR A 118 -1.51 11.17 0.75
CA THR A 118 -1.52 9.83 1.38
C THR A 118 -2.38 8.85 0.61
N ALA A 119 -2.31 7.57 0.95
CA ALA A 119 -3.14 6.56 0.31
C ALA A 119 -3.67 5.53 1.33
N ARG A 120 -4.91 5.07 1.14
CA ARG A 120 -5.41 3.84 1.72
C ARG A 120 -5.09 2.68 0.80
N PHE A 121 -4.69 1.56 1.36
CA PHE A 121 -4.29 0.38 0.62
C PHE A 121 -5.47 -0.57 0.43
N HIS A 122 -5.46 -1.26 -0.71
CA HIS A 122 -6.40 -2.31 -1.05
C HIS A 122 -6.01 -3.65 -0.40
N ASP A 123 -6.91 -4.64 -0.47
CA ASP A 123 -6.63 -6.02 -0.04
C ASP A 123 -5.63 -6.71 -0.99
N HIS A 124 -4.34 -6.60 -0.68
CA HIS A 124 -3.27 -7.24 -1.43
C HIS A 124 -3.42 -8.76 -1.49
N GLY A 125 -3.99 -9.38 -0.46
CA GLY A 125 -4.25 -10.81 -0.44
C GLY A 125 -5.25 -11.24 -1.52
N ARG A 126 -6.17 -10.36 -1.89
CA ARG A 126 -7.11 -10.59 -3.01
C ARG A 126 -6.37 -10.53 -4.35
N VAL A 127 -5.50 -9.55 -4.53
CA VAL A 127 -4.69 -9.38 -5.76
C VAL A 127 -3.72 -10.56 -5.93
N PHE A 128 -3.11 -11.04 -4.84
CA PHE A 128 -2.24 -12.22 -4.85
C PHE A 128 -3.01 -13.54 -5.04
N GLY A 129 -4.33 -13.55 -4.89
CA GLY A 129 -5.12 -14.78 -4.91
C GLY A 129 -4.85 -15.68 -3.70
N LEU A 130 -4.53 -15.11 -2.53
CA LEU A 130 -4.23 -15.89 -1.34
C LEU A 130 -5.48 -16.63 -0.84
N PRO A 131 -5.33 -17.88 -0.34
CA PRO A 131 -6.41 -18.57 0.35
C PRO A 131 -6.85 -17.81 1.59
N GLY A 132 -8.14 -17.96 1.97
CA GLY A 132 -8.77 -17.18 3.04
C GLY A 132 -8.00 -17.20 4.37
N VAL A 133 -7.38 -18.33 4.70
CA VAL A 133 -6.56 -18.51 5.91
C VAL A 133 -5.36 -17.55 5.99
N LEU A 134 -4.75 -17.20 4.86
CA LEU A 134 -3.65 -16.24 4.78
C LEU A 134 -4.13 -14.83 4.45
N ARG A 135 -5.20 -14.73 3.64
CA ARG A 135 -5.75 -13.45 3.21
C ARG A 135 -6.35 -12.63 4.34
N ARG A 136 -7.18 -13.27 5.21
CA ARG A 136 -7.87 -12.56 6.30
C ARG A 136 -6.92 -11.84 7.24
N PRO A 137 -5.86 -12.48 7.78
CA PRO A 137 -4.91 -11.80 8.66
C PRO A 137 -4.10 -10.70 7.95
N LEU A 138 -3.76 -10.88 6.67
CA LEU A 138 -3.11 -9.84 5.89
C LEU A 138 -4.03 -8.64 5.70
N ALA A 139 -5.29 -8.87 5.32
CA ALA A 139 -6.31 -7.84 5.18
C ALA A 139 -6.54 -7.08 6.50
N ALA A 140 -6.57 -7.78 7.64
CA ALA A 140 -6.69 -7.13 8.96
C ALA A 140 -5.51 -6.21 9.28
N ARG A 141 -4.29 -6.60 8.91
CA ARG A 141 -3.11 -5.73 9.07
C ARG A 141 -3.16 -4.52 8.13
N ILE A 142 -3.59 -4.71 6.87
CA ILE A 142 -3.76 -3.61 5.92
C ILE A 142 -4.81 -2.63 6.44
N GLU A 143 -5.93 -3.12 6.96
CA GLU A 143 -6.96 -2.26 7.52
C GLU A 143 -6.49 -1.51 8.77
N ALA A 144 -5.63 -2.11 9.59
CA ALA A 144 -5.01 -1.41 10.70
C ALA A 144 -4.08 -0.27 10.24
N VAL A 145 -3.31 -0.45 9.15
CA VAL A 145 -2.51 0.62 8.54
C VAL A 145 -3.41 1.69 7.93
N ASN A 146 -4.50 1.30 7.25
CA ASN A 146 -5.49 2.22 6.72
C ASN A 146 -6.11 3.09 7.83
N GLY A 147 -6.41 2.48 9.00
CA GLY A 147 -6.90 3.21 10.17
C GLY A 147 -5.91 4.27 10.66
N VAL A 148 -4.59 4.01 10.57
CA VAL A 148 -3.57 5.02 10.88
C VAL A 148 -3.60 6.16 9.86
N TYR A 149 -3.75 5.87 8.56
CA TYR A 149 -3.90 6.92 7.53
C TYR A 149 -5.21 7.70 7.66
N ASP A 150 -6.28 7.08 8.17
CA ASP A 150 -7.51 7.78 8.52
C ASP A 150 -7.26 8.78 9.65
N GLU A 151 -6.46 8.41 10.66
CA GLU A 151 -6.06 9.28 11.76
C GLU A 151 -5.13 10.41 11.28
N VAL A 152 -4.13 10.11 10.42
CA VAL A 152 -3.27 11.12 9.78
C VAL A 152 -4.11 12.16 9.05
N HIS A 153 -5.05 11.71 8.22
CA HIS A 153 -5.94 12.60 7.45
C HIS A 153 -6.85 13.43 8.37
N ALA A 154 -7.41 12.82 9.41
CA ALA A 154 -8.27 13.53 10.36
C ALA A 154 -7.49 14.60 11.16
N THR A 155 -6.19 14.37 11.43
CA THR A 155 -5.36 15.26 12.25
C THR A 155 -4.71 16.37 11.44
N TYR A 156 -4.17 16.06 10.26
CA TYR A 156 -3.33 16.96 9.47
C TYR A 156 -3.98 17.38 8.13
N GLY A 157 -5.13 16.80 7.78
CA GLY A 157 -5.76 17.05 6.48
C GLY A 157 -4.99 16.44 5.32
N GLY A 158 -4.96 17.16 4.19
CA GLY A 158 -4.31 16.75 2.96
C GLY A 158 -5.22 15.94 2.02
N LEU A 159 -4.64 15.38 0.97
CA LEU A 159 -5.35 14.64 -0.06
C LEU A 159 -5.06 13.14 0.07
N ARG A 160 -6.09 12.33 -0.04
CA ARG A 160 -5.97 10.90 0.16
C ARG A 160 -6.62 10.11 -0.97
N VAL A 161 -5.83 9.30 -1.64
CA VAL A 161 -6.32 8.33 -2.62
C VAL A 161 -6.73 7.04 -1.90
N ASP A 162 -7.93 6.55 -2.13
CA ASP A 162 -8.41 5.29 -1.56
C ASP A 162 -8.35 4.16 -2.59
N LEU A 163 -7.21 3.45 -2.64
CA LEU A 163 -7.03 2.32 -3.55
C LEU A 163 -7.97 1.13 -3.24
N ALA A 164 -8.56 1.05 -2.05
CA ALA A 164 -9.50 -0.01 -1.71
C ALA A 164 -10.82 0.12 -2.49
N THR A 165 -11.18 1.34 -2.91
CA THR A 165 -12.40 1.62 -3.66
C THR A 165 -12.21 1.61 -5.18
N PHE A 166 -10.97 1.47 -5.68
CA PHE A 166 -10.69 1.46 -7.12
C PHE A 166 -10.94 0.09 -7.73
N PRO A 167 -11.95 -0.08 -8.61
CA PRO A 167 -12.19 -1.36 -9.26
C PRO A 167 -11.00 -1.79 -10.11
N GLN A 168 -10.25 -0.86 -10.72
CA GLN A 168 -9.07 -1.12 -11.55
C GLN A 168 -7.95 -1.84 -10.79
N VAL A 169 -7.86 -1.68 -9.46
CA VAL A 169 -6.89 -2.41 -8.62
C VAL A 169 -7.09 -3.93 -8.70
N LEU A 170 -8.29 -4.39 -9.07
CA LEU A 170 -8.57 -5.82 -9.26
C LEU A 170 -8.21 -6.31 -10.66
N ASP A 171 -7.95 -5.41 -11.60
CA ASP A 171 -7.58 -5.77 -12.96
C ASP A 171 -6.12 -6.21 -13.03
N ARG A 172 -5.84 -7.29 -13.77
CA ARG A 172 -4.47 -7.79 -13.96
C ARG A 172 -3.55 -6.76 -14.59
N SER A 173 -4.07 -5.91 -15.47
CA SER A 173 -3.33 -4.85 -16.17
C SER A 173 -2.82 -3.74 -15.26
N PHE A 174 -3.45 -3.54 -14.11
CA PHE A 174 -2.98 -2.59 -13.09
C PHE A 174 -1.63 -3.01 -12.48
N TRP A 175 -1.32 -4.30 -12.48
CA TRP A 175 -0.17 -4.88 -11.79
C TRP A 175 0.93 -5.31 -12.76
N SER A 176 2.16 -5.16 -12.33
CA SER A 176 3.32 -5.76 -12.99
C SER A 176 3.29 -7.29 -12.87
N VAL A 177 4.31 -7.96 -13.41
CA VAL A 177 4.38 -9.43 -13.44
C VAL A 177 4.29 -10.05 -12.04
N ASP A 178 4.86 -9.39 -11.04
CA ASP A 178 4.90 -9.87 -9.65
C ASP A 178 3.59 -9.67 -8.87
N ARG A 179 2.60 -8.97 -9.43
CA ARG A 179 1.33 -8.62 -8.78
C ARG A 179 1.47 -7.84 -7.46
N LEU A 180 2.66 -7.36 -7.17
CA LEU A 180 2.96 -6.56 -5.98
C LEU A 180 3.08 -5.08 -6.33
N HIS A 181 3.77 -4.79 -7.43
CA HIS A 181 4.00 -3.43 -7.88
C HIS A 181 3.03 -3.06 -9.00
N PRO A 182 2.55 -1.83 -9.06
CA PRO A 182 1.76 -1.35 -10.18
C PRO A 182 2.55 -1.48 -11.49
N SER A 183 1.87 -1.80 -12.58
CA SER A 183 2.41 -1.68 -13.95
C SER A 183 2.56 -0.21 -14.35
N GLU A 184 3.08 0.08 -15.56
CA GLU A 184 3.02 1.43 -16.12
C GLU A 184 1.60 2.01 -16.05
N LEU A 185 0.59 1.22 -16.47
CA LEU A 185 -0.81 1.64 -16.39
C LEU A 185 -1.24 1.90 -14.93
N GLY A 186 -0.88 1.01 -14.01
CA GLY A 186 -1.19 1.16 -12.59
C GLY A 186 -0.59 2.43 -12.00
N HIS A 187 0.67 2.72 -12.31
CA HIS A 187 1.33 3.95 -11.88
C HIS A 187 0.68 5.20 -12.48
N ARG A 188 0.28 5.18 -13.76
CA ARG A 188 -0.43 6.28 -14.42
C ARG A 188 -1.79 6.53 -13.80
N LEU A 189 -2.55 5.49 -13.53
CA LEU A 189 -3.84 5.60 -12.84
C LEU A 189 -3.67 6.16 -11.43
N PHE A 190 -2.69 5.68 -10.67
CA PHE A 190 -2.42 6.19 -9.32
C PHE A 190 -2.01 7.66 -9.32
N ALA A 191 -1.12 8.05 -10.24
CA ALA A 191 -0.73 9.44 -10.43
C ALA A 191 -1.91 10.32 -10.86
N ARG A 192 -2.78 9.82 -11.76
CA ARG A 192 -3.98 10.53 -12.22
C ARG A 192 -4.94 10.82 -11.09
N HIS A 193 -5.17 9.88 -10.17
CA HIS A 193 -6.03 10.11 -9.03
C HIS A 193 -5.50 11.21 -8.09
N PHE A 194 -4.20 11.29 -7.84
CA PHE A 194 -3.63 12.42 -7.12
C PHE A 194 -3.74 13.71 -7.91
N ALA A 195 -3.54 13.67 -9.23
CA ALA A 195 -3.69 14.83 -10.09
C ALA A 195 -5.13 15.38 -10.05
N ASP A 196 -6.14 14.51 -10.11
CA ASP A 196 -7.55 14.90 -10.03
C ASP A 196 -7.89 15.53 -8.66
N LEU A 197 -7.33 15.00 -7.56
CA LEU A 197 -7.50 15.60 -6.22
C LEU A 197 -6.82 16.97 -6.12
N LEU A 198 -5.60 17.12 -6.65
CA LEU A 198 -4.91 18.42 -6.67
C LEU A 198 -5.65 19.44 -7.54
N ALA A 199 -6.21 19.03 -8.68
CA ALA A 199 -7.01 19.91 -9.51
C ALA A 199 -8.29 20.37 -8.78
N ALA A 200 -8.91 19.51 -7.98
CA ALA A 200 -10.06 19.87 -7.14
C ALA A 200 -9.69 20.88 -6.04
N GLU A 201 -8.43 20.90 -5.59
CA GLU A 201 -7.87 21.90 -4.66
C GLU A 201 -7.44 23.20 -5.36
N GLY A 202 -7.66 23.32 -6.67
CA GLY A 202 -7.35 24.53 -7.44
C GLY A 202 -5.96 24.59 -8.03
N PHE A 203 -5.22 23.47 -8.07
CA PHE A 203 -3.99 23.40 -8.85
C PHE A 203 -4.32 23.26 -10.34
N GLU A 204 -3.82 24.16 -11.15
CA GLU A 204 -4.03 24.15 -12.60
C GLU A 204 -2.78 23.60 -13.29
N PHE A 205 -2.89 22.47 -13.98
CA PHE A 205 -1.81 21.81 -14.74
C PHE A 205 -2.39 20.77 -15.71
N GLU A 206 -1.59 20.32 -16.67
CA GLU A 206 -2.00 19.27 -17.58
C GLU A 206 -2.20 17.94 -16.83
N PRO A 207 -3.35 17.25 -17.00
CA PRO A 207 -3.63 16.02 -16.28
C PRO A 207 -2.67 14.89 -16.71
N VAL A 208 -2.35 14.00 -15.76
CA VAL A 208 -1.55 12.80 -16.07
C VAL A 208 -2.26 11.95 -17.13
N SER A 209 -1.56 11.65 -18.23
CA SER A 209 -2.06 10.73 -19.26
C SER A 209 -2.11 9.29 -18.71
N VAL A 210 -3.25 8.63 -18.86
CA VAL A 210 -3.43 7.22 -18.50
C VAL A 210 -3.09 6.26 -19.64
N VAL A 211 -2.69 6.79 -20.81
CA VAL A 211 -2.26 5.99 -21.95
C VAL A 211 -0.83 5.53 -21.73
N PRO A 212 -0.54 4.22 -21.66
CA PRO A 212 0.82 3.72 -21.59
C PRO A 212 1.63 4.16 -22.82
N GLU A 213 2.85 4.66 -22.58
CA GLU A 213 3.76 5.12 -23.65
C GLU A 213 4.63 3.96 -24.18
N GLY A 214 4.48 2.76 -23.58
CA GLY A 214 5.27 1.61 -23.94
C GLY A 214 6.74 1.83 -23.62
N GLY A 215 7.07 1.91 -22.35
CA GLY A 215 8.45 1.90 -21.88
C GLY A 215 9.22 0.66 -22.38
N VAL A 216 10.12 0.11 -21.61
CA VAL A 216 10.80 -1.14 -22.00
C VAL A 216 9.73 -2.23 -22.20
N THR A 217 9.54 -2.68 -23.45
CA THR A 217 8.54 -3.70 -23.77
C THR A 217 8.79 -4.94 -22.92
N SER A 218 7.84 -5.20 -22.02
CA SER A 218 7.81 -6.43 -21.24
C SER A 218 7.68 -7.60 -22.24
N SER A 219 8.66 -8.49 -22.24
CA SER A 219 8.58 -9.77 -22.94
C SER A 219 8.59 -10.86 -21.87
N TRP A 220 8.02 -12.04 -22.19
CA TRP A 220 8.06 -13.16 -21.23
C TRP A 220 9.50 -13.48 -20.76
N ARG A 221 10.53 -13.21 -21.58
CA ARG A 221 11.95 -13.40 -21.24
C ARG A 221 12.46 -12.32 -20.28
N THR A 222 12.10 -11.05 -20.47
CA THR A 222 12.42 -9.96 -19.54
C THR A 222 11.68 -10.15 -18.23
N ASP A 223 10.44 -10.63 -18.27
CA ASP A 223 9.62 -10.91 -17.10
C ASP A 223 10.20 -12.08 -16.28
N VAL A 224 10.58 -13.17 -16.95
CA VAL A 224 11.26 -14.30 -16.27
C VAL A 224 12.62 -13.88 -15.70
N ARG A 225 13.41 -13.10 -16.46
CA ARG A 225 14.71 -12.60 -15.97
C ARG A 225 14.52 -11.71 -14.75
N TRP A 226 13.57 -10.81 -14.78
CA TRP A 226 13.24 -9.95 -13.65
C TRP A 226 12.72 -10.77 -12.45
N MET A 227 11.84 -11.74 -12.69
CA MET A 227 11.30 -12.63 -11.66
C MET A 227 12.43 -13.43 -10.98
N VAL A 228 13.44 -13.88 -11.74
CA VAL A 228 14.58 -14.63 -11.19
C VAL A 228 15.56 -13.70 -10.47
N ALA A 229 15.87 -12.54 -11.07
CA ALA A 229 16.89 -11.63 -10.53
C ALA A 229 16.41 -10.85 -9.28
N GLU A 230 15.17 -10.38 -9.30
CA GLU A 230 14.62 -9.49 -8.27
C GLU A 230 13.46 -10.14 -7.50
N GLY A 231 12.55 -10.79 -8.21
CA GLY A 231 11.34 -11.38 -7.64
C GLY A 231 11.62 -12.58 -6.75
N ALA A 232 12.44 -13.55 -7.21
CA ALA A 232 12.73 -14.75 -6.42
C ALA A 232 13.55 -14.47 -5.14
N PRO A 233 14.58 -13.62 -5.15
CA PRO A 233 15.24 -13.17 -3.92
C PRO A 233 14.30 -12.45 -2.97
N TRP A 234 13.37 -11.62 -3.50
CA TRP A 234 12.38 -10.92 -2.70
C TRP A 234 11.39 -11.91 -2.08
N VAL A 235 10.81 -12.82 -2.88
CA VAL A 235 9.92 -13.89 -2.39
C VAL A 235 10.64 -14.76 -1.36
N GLY A 236 11.89 -15.12 -1.59
CA GLY A 236 12.70 -15.91 -0.65
C GLY A 236 12.91 -15.20 0.69
N ARG A 237 13.21 -13.90 0.67
CA ARG A 237 13.29 -13.07 1.90
C ARG A 237 11.94 -13.01 2.61
N ARG A 238 10.84 -12.77 1.86
CA ARG A 238 9.49 -12.71 2.43
C ARG A 238 9.00 -14.06 2.95
N ALA A 239 9.30 -15.15 2.25
CA ALA A 239 8.96 -16.49 2.73
C ALA A 239 9.71 -16.83 4.03
N ARG A 240 10.95 -16.37 4.17
CA ARG A 240 11.72 -16.53 5.42
C ARG A 240 11.14 -15.70 6.56
N ASP A 241 10.72 -14.45 6.28
CA ASP A 241 10.12 -13.54 7.27
C ASP A 241 8.70 -13.97 7.66
N LEU A 242 7.87 -14.31 6.66
CA LEU A 242 6.45 -14.62 6.87
C LEU A 242 6.17 -16.11 7.08
N GLY A 243 7.06 -17.01 6.63
CA GLY A 243 6.86 -18.44 6.73
C GLY A 243 6.56 -18.92 8.15
N PRO A 244 7.34 -18.54 9.19
CA PRO A 244 7.06 -18.89 10.58
C PRO A 244 5.74 -18.33 11.09
N TRP A 245 5.35 -17.14 10.64
CA TRP A 245 4.07 -16.53 10.99
C TRP A 245 2.90 -17.24 10.29
N ALA A 246 3.00 -17.51 8.99
CA ALA A 246 1.98 -18.21 8.23
C ALA A 246 1.73 -19.63 8.76
N VAL A 247 2.81 -20.34 9.12
CA VAL A 247 2.73 -21.68 9.74
C VAL A 247 2.04 -21.60 11.10
N ARG A 248 2.41 -20.66 11.97
CA ARG A 248 1.74 -20.46 13.27
C ARG A 248 0.26 -20.16 13.10
N LEU A 249 -0.09 -19.30 12.14
CA LEU A 249 -1.46 -18.93 11.85
C LEU A 249 -2.28 -20.12 11.35
N ALA A 250 -1.77 -20.89 10.38
CA ALA A 250 -2.42 -22.09 9.88
C ALA A 250 -2.62 -23.13 11.00
N TRP A 251 -1.70 -23.22 11.94
CA TRP A 251 -1.76 -24.14 13.07
C TRP A 251 -2.80 -23.72 14.12
N THR A 252 -2.92 -22.43 14.42
CA THR A 252 -3.93 -21.90 15.34
C THR A 252 -5.33 -22.05 14.77
N GLU A 253 -5.54 -21.78 13.50
CA GLU A 253 -6.85 -21.99 12.85
C GLU A 253 -7.22 -23.47 12.77
N ALA A 254 -6.26 -24.35 12.43
CA ALA A 254 -6.49 -25.80 12.41
C ALA A 254 -6.85 -26.37 13.81
N ARG A 255 -6.28 -25.80 14.88
CA ARG A 255 -6.65 -26.15 16.25
C ARG A 255 -8.04 -25.65 16.62
N GLY A 256 -8.36 -24.38 16.35
CA GLY A 256 -9.68 -23.82 16.62
C GLY A 256 -10.81 -24.54 15.88
N ALA A 257 -10.58 -24.95 14.63
CA ALA A 257 -11.52 -25.74 13.86
C ALA A 257 -11.74 -27.14 14.47
N ARG A 258 -10.69 -27.77 15.01
CA ARG A 258 -10.80 -29.09 15.69
C ARG A 258 -11.50 -28.99 17.04
N GLU A 259 -11.31 -27.93 17.79
CA GLU A 259 -11.97 -27.68 19.08
C GLU A 259 -13.45 -27.34 18.89
N GLY A 260 -13.79 -26.53 17.87
CA GLY A 260 -15.18 -26.25 17.49
C GLY A 260 -15.95 -27.49 17.03
N ALA A 261 -15.29 -28.37 16.28
CA ALA A 261 -15.89 -29.65 15.86
C ALA A 261 -16.11 -30.65 17.05
N ARG A 262 -15.26 -30.57 18.08
CA ARG A 262 -15.41 -31.39 19.30
C ARG A 262 -16.43 -30.82 20.29
N GLY A 263 -16.63 -29.51 20.31
CA GLY A 263 -17.62 -28.83 21.16
C GLY A 263 -19.07 -28.96 20.69
N GLY A 264 -19.30 -29.06 19.38
CA GLY A 264 -20.61 -29.20 18.76
C GLY A 264 -21.27 -30.57 18.95
N GLY A 265 -20.53 -31.60 19.40
CA GLY A 265 -21.04 -32.95 19.59
C GLY A 265 -21.68 -33.26 20.97
N ARG A 266 -21.75 -32.28 21.87
CA ARG A 266 -22.25 -32.47 23.25
C ARG A 266 -23.54 -31.71 23.60
N ALA A 267 -24.28 -31.19 22.65
CA ALA A 267 -25.64 -30.71 22.87
C ALA A 267 -26.61 -31.94 22.83
N GLY A 268 -26.53 -32.74 23.85
CA GLY A 268 -27.43 -33.89 24.05
C GLY A 268 -28.88 -33.42 24.19
N VAL A 269 -29.73 -34.07 23.41
CA VAL A 269 -31.16 -34.07 23.47
C VAL A 269 -31.59 -34.19 24.93
N ARG A 270 -32.17 -33.15 25.53
CA ARG A 270 -32.99 -33.24 26.72
C ARG A 270 -34.40 -33.55 26.27
N GLU A 271 -34.85 -34.79 26.52
CA GLU A 271 -36.24 -35.16 26.39
C GLU A 271 -37.14 -34.30 27.31
N PRO A 272 -38.32 -33.88 26.84
CA PRO A 272 -39.26 -33.16 27.69
C PRO A 272 -39.89 -34.14 28.71
N VAL A 273 -39.72 -33.84 29.98
CA VAL A 273 -40.41 -34.52 31.09
C VAL A 273 -41.90 -34.30 30.92
N GLY A 274 -42.64 -35.40 30.73
CA GLY A 274 -44.09 -35.41 30.61
C GLY A 274 -44.77 -34.96 31.91
N VAL A 275 -45.59 -33.91 31.82
CA VAL A 275 -46.52 -33.48 32.86
C VAL A 275 -47.72 -34.41 32.83
N ARG A 276 -47.84 -35.24 33.84
CA ARG A 276 -49.13 -36.03 34.14
C ARG A 276 -50.15 -35.03 34.66
N VAL A 277 -51.21 -34.84 33.91
CA VAL A 277 -52.45 -34.22 34.38
C VAL A 277 -53.20 -35.30 35.13
N GLY A 278 -53.30 -35.14 36.46
CA GLY A 278 -54.19 -35.95 37.32
C GLY A 278 -55.61 -35.42 37.23
N ALA A 279 -56.51 -36.22 36.73
CA ALA A 279 -57.93 -35.98 36.89
C ALA A 279 -58.36 -36.49 38.30
N GLY A 280 -59.09 -35.63 38.99
CA GLY A 280 -59.68 -35.98 40.29
C GLY A 280 -60.84 -35.06 40.62
N GLN A 281 -62.01 -35.56 40.39
CA GLN A 281 -63.32 -35.28 40.94
C GLN A 281 -63.65 -33.82 41.38
#